data_82bd1697cc93a7ab6ad5d6483a2608dc
#
_entry.id   82bd1697cc93a7ab6ad5d6483a2608dc
#
_cell.length_a   1.000
_cell.length_b   1.000
_cell.length_c   1.000
_cell.angle_alpha   90.00
_cell.angle_beta   90.00
_cell.angle_gamma   90.00
#
_symmetry.space_group_name_H-M   'P 1'
#
loop_
_entity.id
_entity.type
_entity.pdbx_description
1 polymer ?
#
loop_
_entity_poly.entity_id
_entity_poly.type
_entity_poly.pdbx_seq_one_letter_code
_entity_poly.pdbx_strand_id
1 'polypeptide(L)'
;ISTADAGYREPDFARDPASANHRALTAEIRKAKQIANGAGMVAINAMVATQDYAAAIRTAVEAGVDAVVSGAGLPLELPGLVNTMEVAIAPIVSSGRAAKLILRRWAKAFGRTADFVVIEGCKAGGHLGFSEEELLAGACQTLDDILPEVLAEVRPYEAQFGHPIPVFVAGGVYTGADMAHFTKLGAAGVQLATRFIPTVECDAAHGYKDVLLK
;
A
#
# COMPACT_ATOMS: atom_id res chain seq x y z
N ILE A 1 -5.13 -0.46 -6.90
CA ILE A 1 -4.75 0.20 -8.16
C ILE A 1 -3.41 0.89 -7.94
N SER A 2 -2.40 0.65 -8.80
CA SER A 2 -1.12 1.39 -8.79
C SER A 2 -1.31 2.77 -9.42
N THR A 3 -0.66 3.78 -8.85
CA THR A 3 -0.67 5.13 -9.42
C THR A 3 0.46 5.37 -10.42
N ALA A 4 1.49 4.51 -10.44
CA ALA A 4 2.64 4.68 -11.32
C ALA A 4 2.25 4.49 -12.78
N ASP A 5 2.45 5.54 -13.59
CA ASP A 5 2.19 5.57 -15.02
C ASP A 5 0.84 4.96 -15.43
N ALA A 6 -0.21 5.25 -14.67
CA ALA A 6 -1.55 4.71 -14.91
C ALA A 6 -2.03 4.94 -16.35
N GLY A 7 -1.61 6.05 -16.96
CA GLY A 7 -1.98 6.46 -18.32
C GLY A 7 -1.05 6.00 -19.42
N TYR A 8 -0.11 5.07 -19.20
CA TYR A 8 0.90 4.69 -20.19
C TYR A 8 0.31 4.17 -21.52
N ARG A 9 -0.94 3.72 -21.53
CA ARG A 9 -1.67 3.28 -22.73
C ARG A 9 -2.44 4.39 -23.44
N GLU A 10 -2.51 5.58 -22.84
CA GLU A 10 -3.21 6.71 -23.43
C GLU A 10 -2.45 7.23 -24.67
N PRO A 11 -3.13 7.56 -25.77
CA PRO A 11 -2.47 7.95 -27.01
C PRO A 11 -1.55 9.18 -26.90
N ASP A 12 -1.84 10.04 -25.93
CA ASP A 12 -1.12 11.30 -25.68
C ASP A 12 -0.13 11.20 -24.49
N PHE A 13 0.07 10.02 -23.91
CA PHE A 13 0.94 9.82 -22.75
C PHE A 13 2.36 10.39 -22.97
N ALA A 14 2.97 10.11 -24.12
CA ALA A 14 4.32 10.59 -24.41
C ALA A 14 4.42 12.14 -24.49
N ARG A 15 3.31 12.83 -24.78
CA ARG A 15 3.25 14.29 -24.88
C ARG A 15 2.87 14.93 -23.56
N ASP A 16 1.94 14.35 -22.82
CA ASP A 16 1.42 14.86 -21.55
C ASP A 16 1.12 13.72 -20.57
N PRO A 17 2.17 13.14 -19.93
CA PRO A 17 2.03 12.04 -18.99
C PRO A 17 1.11 12.39 -17.80
N ALA A 18 1.17 13.63 -17.32
CA ALA A 18 0.41 14.07 -16.16
C ALA A 18 -1.11 13.98 -16.39
N SER A 19 -1.58 14.58 -17.51
CA SER A 19 -3.00 14.52 -17.87
C SER A 19 -3.45 13.10 -18.22
N ALA A 20 -2.62 12.33 -18.90
CA ALA A 20 -2.91 10.93 -19.23
C ALA A 20 -3.07 10.09 -17.96
N ASN A 21 -2.14 10.20 -17.00
CA ASN A 21 -2.22 9.53 -15.69
C ASN A 21 -3.48 9.91 -14.92
N HIS A 22 -3.81 11.18 -14.87
CA HIS A 22 -5.01 11.68 -14.20
C HIS A 22 -6.30 11.06 -14.77
N ARG A 23 -6.46 11.07 -16.08
CA ARG A 23 -7.64 10.49 -16.75
C ARG A 23 -7.74 8.98 -16.53
N ALA A 24 -6.64 8.27 -16.75
CA ALA A 24 -6.60 6.82 -16.62
C ALA A 24 -6.84 6.37 -15.17
N LEU A 25 -6.18 7.00 -14.19
CA LEU A 25 -6.39 6.70 -12.77
C LEU A 25 -7.84 6.92 -12.36
N THR A 26 -8.46 8.02 -12.79
CA THR A 26 -9.87 8.30 -12.54
C THR A 26 -10.77 7.22 -13.14
N ALA A 27 -10.51 6.81 -14.39
CA ALA A 27 -11.27 5.79 -15.07
C ALA A 27 -11.15 4.42 -14.40
N GLU A 28 -9.93 4.02 -14.01
CA GLU A 28 -9.68 2.74 -13.33
C GLU A 28 -10.30 2.68 -11.93
N ILE A 29 -10.28 3.78 -11.17
CA ILE A 29 -10.96 3.83 -9.87
C ILE A 29 -12.47 3.64 -10.05
N ARG A 30 -13.08 4.37 -10.98
CA ARG A 30 -14.53 4.27 -11.25
C ARG A 30 -14.92 2.85 -11.71
N LYS A 31 -14.13 2.25 -12.61
CA LYS A 31 -14.32 0.87 -13.08
C LYS A 31 -14.20 -0.12 -11.92
N ALA A 32 -13.17 0.00 -11.08
CA ALA A 32 -13.00 -0.86 -9.92
C ALA A 32 -14.16 -0.74 -8.93
N LYS A 33 -14.65 0.47 -8.68
CA LYS A 33 -15.84 0.71 -7.84
C LYS A 33 -17.09 0.04 -8.41
N GLN A 34 -17.29 0.11 -9.72
CA GLN A 34 -18.41 -0.58 -10.39
C GLN A 34 -18.32 -2.11 -10.25
N ILE A 35 -17.10 -2.68 -10.44
CA ILE A 35 -16.86 -4.12 -10.30
C ILE A 35 -17.07 -4.56 -8.85
N ALA A 36 -16.52 -3.81 -7.89
CA ALA A 36 -16.64 -4.09 -6.46
C ALA A 36 -18.11 -4.02 -5.99
N ASN A 37 -18.92 -3.16 -6.59
CA ASN A 37 -20.36 -3.00 -6.29
C ASN A 37 -20.66 -2.97 -4.78
N GLY A 38 -19.81 -2.31 -3.99
CA GLY A 38 -19.95 -2.22 -2.54
C GLY A 38 -19.47 -3.46 -1.75
N ALA A 39 -18.97 -4.50 -2.41
CA ALA A 39 -18.50 -5.72 -1.73
C ALA A 39 -17.14 -5.57 -1.02
N GLY A 40 -16.49 -4.40 -1.13
CA GLY A 40 -15.22 -4.12 -0.50
C GLY A 40 -14.72 -2.73 -0.84
N MET A 41 -13.58 -2.36 -0.25
CA MET A 41 -12.93 -1.07 -0.49
C MET A 41 -12.08 -1.12 -1.76
N VAL A 42 -12.13 -0.04 -2.54
CA VAL A 42 -11.20 0.20 -3.65
C VAL A 42 -10.09 1.13 -3.15
N ALA A 43 -8.85 0.65 -3.16
CA ALA A 43 -7.68 1.41 -2.72
C ALA A 43 -6.71 1.69 -3.86
N ILE A 44 -6.00 2.81 -3.77
CA ILE A 44 -4.78 3.05 -4.56
C ILE A 44 -3.54 2.67 -3.75
N ASN A 45 -2.50 2.23 -4.44
CA ASN A 45 -1.14 2.13 -3.91
C ASN A 45 -0.30 3.24 -4.52
N ALA A 46 0.16 4.18 -3.69
CA ALA A 46 0.90 5.36 -4.12
C ALA A 46 2.34 5.32 -3.56
N MET A 47 3.31 5.49 -4.44
CA MET A 47 4.73 5.50 -4.08
C MET A 47 5.19 6.93 -3.78
N VAL A 48 5.69 7.18 -2.56
CA VAL A 48 6.24 8.50 -2.15
C VAL A 48 7.34 8.99 -3.08
N ALA A 49 8.13 8.06 -3.62
CA ALA A 49 9.26 8.37 -4.51
C ALA A 49 8.87 8.87 -5.90
N THR A 50 7.59 8.81 -6.30
CA THR A 50 7.15 9.30 -7.62
C THR A 50 6.98 10.83 -7.63
N GLN A 51 7.30 11.45 -8.78
CA GLN A 51 7.21 12.90 -8.93
C GLN A 51 5.76 13.43 -8.85
N ASP A 52 4.80 12.63 -9.26
CA ASP A 52 3.37 12.96 -9.31
C ASP A 52 2.60 12.49 -8.06
N TYR A 53 3.28 12.04 -7.01
CA TYR A 53 2.70 11.47 -5.79
C TYR A 53 1.50 12.25 -5.26
N ALA A 54 1.69 13.55 -5.02
CA ALA A 54 0.63 14.39 -4.47
C ALA A 54 -0.55 14.61 -5.44
N ALA A 55 -0.25 14.69 -6.75
CA ALA A 55 -1.27 14.84 -7.77
C ALA A 55 -2.12 13.56 -7.91
N ALA A 56 -1.46 12.40 -7.94
CA ALA A 56 -2.13 11.10 -8.00
C ALA A 56 -3.07 10.87 -6.80
N ILE A 57 -2.65 11.23 -5.58
CA ILE A 57 -3.51 11.13 -4.40
C ILE A 57 -4.73 12.03 -4.52
N ARG A 58 -4.57 13.29 -4.90
CA ARG A 58 -5.71 14.21 -5.09
C ARG A 58 -6.67 13.69 -6.16
N THR A 59 -6.14 13.25 -7.30
CA THR A 59 -6.94 12.59 -8.36
C THR A 59 -7.75 11.42 -7.84
N ALA A 60 -7.13 10.56 -7.04
CA ALA A 60 -7.80 9.38 -6.50
C ALA A 60 -8.90 9.75 -5.50
N VAL A 61 -8.66 10.72 -4.62
CA VAL A 61 -9.67 11.24 -3.68
C VAL A 61 -10.86 11.82 -4.43
N GLU A 62 -10.61 12.66 -5.45
CA GLU A 62 -11.66 13.24 -6.31
C GLU A 62 -12.43 12.16 -7.11
N ALA A 63 -11.76 11.07 -7.48
CA ALA A 63 -12.40 9.94 -8.16
C ALA A 63 -13.23 9.03 -7.24
N GLY A 64 -13.20 9.26 -5.91
CA GLY A 64 -13.99 8.52 -4.93
C GLY A 64 -13.36 7.21 -4.47
N VAL A 65 -12.03 7.15 -4.37
CA VAL A 65 -11.31 6.01 -3.77
C VAL A 65 -11.69 5.84 -2.30
N ASP A 66 -11.71 4.61 -1.79
CA ASP A 66 -12.03 4.35 -0.38
C ASP A 66 -10.80 4.42 0.52
N ALA A 67 -9.61 4.12 -0.02
CA ALA A 67 -8.38 4.16 0.76
C ALA A 67 -7.15 4.51 -0.08
N VAL A 68 -6.15 5.10 0.58
CA VAL A 68 -4.81 5.34 0.04
C VAL A 68 -3.79 4.55 0.87
N VAL A 69 -3.15 3.58 0.23
CA VAL A 69 -2.01 2.84 0.79
C VAL A 69 -0.74 3.45 0.22
N SER A 70 0.22 3.79 1.06
CA SER A 70 1.40 4.53 0.61
C SER A 70 2.70 4.01 1.20
N GLY A 71 3.69 3.79 0.33
CA GLY A 71 5.02 3.27 0.64
C GLY A 71 6.08 3.77 -0.33
N ALA A 72 7.15 3.00 -0.51
CA ALA A 72 8.34 3.41 -1.28
C ALA A 72 8.88 4.78 -0.81
N GLY A 73 9.06 4.91 0.49
CA GLY A 73 9.40 6.09 1.24
C GLY A 73 8.46 6.30 2.44
N LEU A 74 8.73 7.32 3.24
CA LEU A 74 7.90 7.62 4.41
C LEU A 74 6.79 8.61 4.04
N PRO A 75 5.50 8.23 4.09
CA PRO A 75 4.38 9.06 3.66
C PRO A 75 4.00 10.10 4.75
N LEU A 76 4.96 10.93 5.18
CA LEU A 76 4.81 11.82 6.32
C LEU A 76 3.71 12.87 6.16
N GLU A 77 3.39 13.26 4.92
CA GLU A 77 2.43 14.31 4.59
C GLU A 77 1.08 13.75 4.06
N LEU A 78 0.91 12.43 4.02
CA LEU A 78 -0.29 11.78 3.45
C LEU A 78 -1.61 12.29 4.04
N PRO A 79 -1.76 12.49 5.37
CA PRO A 79 -3.02 12.99 5.91
C PRO A 79 -3.40 14.38 5.38
N GLY A 80 -2.40 15.25 5.14
CA GLY A 80 -2.61 16.57 4.55
C GLY A 80 -2.98 16.54 3.07
N LEU A 81 -2.50 15.55 2.33
CA LEU A 81 -2.83 15.36 0.91
C LEU A 81 -4.25 14.81 0.72
N VAL A 82 -4.66 13.88 1.56
CA VAL A 82 -6.02 13.28 1.51
C VAL A 82 -7.06 14.27 2.03
N ASN A 83 -6.76 15.04 3.08
CA ASN A 83 -7.56 16.13 3.63
C ASN A 83 -9.07 15.83 3.82
N THR A 84 -9.43 14.58 4.03
CA THR A 84 -10.79 14.11 4.37
C THR A 84 -10.71 12.88 5.25
N MET A 85 -11.69 12.70 6.12
CA MET A 85 -11.83 11.51 6.97
C MET A 85 -12.62 10.39 6.31
N GLU A 86 -13.23 10.65 5.17
CA GLU A 86 -14.00 9.66 4.42
C GLU A 86 -13.12 8.66 3.65
N VAL A 87 -11.85 9.04 3.38
CA VAL A 87 -10.88 8.19 2.69
C VAL A 87 -9.88 7.67 3.72
N ALA A 88 -9.80 6.37 3.86
CA ALA A 88 -8.85 5.71 4.76
C ALA A 88 -7.40 5.91 4.29
N ILE A 89 -6.47 6.04 5.23
CA ILE A 89 -5.04 6.18 4.95
C ILE A 89 -4.22 5.11 5.65
N ALA A 90 -3.30 4.51 4.92
CA ALA A 90 -2.45 3.46 5.44
C ALA A 90 -0.99 3.62 4.97
N PRO A 91 -0.03 3.61 5.89
CA PRO A 91 1.38 3.54 5.51
C PRO A 91 1.79 2.08 5.25
N ILE A 92 2.74 1.89 4.34
CA ILE A 92 3.51 0.65 4.23
C ILE A 92 4.79 0.83 5.03
N VAL A 93 5.11 -0.11 5.89
CA VAL A 93 6.29 -0.08 6.78
C VAL A 93 7.04 -1.40 6.75
N SER A 94 8.36 -1.36 6.96
CA SER A 94 9.21 -2.55 7.05
C SER A 94 9.85 -2.70 8.43
N SER A 95 9.40 -1.93 9.43
CA SER A 95 9.89 -2.02 10.82
C SER A 95 8.97 -1.26 11.79
N GLY A 96 9.04 -1.62 13.08
CA GLY A 96 8.38 -0.86 14.14
C GLY A 96 8.86 0.59 14.22
N ARG A 97 10.16 0.84 13.95
CA ARG A 97 10.74 2.20 13.91
C ARG A 97 10.07 3.08 12.86
N ALA A 98 9.83 2.55 11.66
CA ALA A 98 9.13 3.29 10.59
C ALA A 98 7.69 3.59 10.98
N ALA A 99 6.96 2.60 11.52
CA ALA A 99 5.60 2.78 12.01
C ALA A 99 5.53 3.89 13.07
N LYS A 100 6.38 3.83 14.09
CA LYS A 100 6.49 4.86 15.14
C LYS A 100 6.70 6.26 14.59
N LEU A 101 7.63 6.42 13.65
CA LEU A 101 7.95 7.72 13.07
C LEU A 101 6.76 8.32 12.33
N ILE A 102 6.09 7.52 11.48
CA ILE A 102 4.94 7.95 10.69
C ILE A 102 3.77 8.29 11.59
N LEU A 103 3.37 7.38 12.48
CA LEU A 103 2.21 7.57 13.36
C LEU A 103 2.40 8.79 14.27
N ARG A 104 3.60 8.98 14.82
CA ARG A 104 3.93 10.16 15.61
C ARG A 104 3.82 11.46 14.80
N ARG A 105 4.33 11.46 13.56
CA ARG A 105 4.24 12.62 12.66
C ARG A 105 2.79 12.95 12.35
N TRP A 106 2.00 11.95 11.98
CA TRP A 106 0.59 12.12 11.63
C TRP A 106 -0.24 12.64 12.81
N ALA A 107 -0.09 12.02 13.98
CA ALA A 107 -0.79 12.46 15.20
C ALA A 107 -0.44 13.90 15.58
N LYS A 108 0.86 14.26 15.56
CA LYS A 108 1.34 15.57 15.98
C LYS A 108 1.00 16.70 15.00
N ALA A 109 1.16 16.44 13.70
CA ALA A 109 1.05 17.49 12.67
C ALA A 109 -0.38 17.63 12.12
N PHE A 110 -1.16 16.56 12.11
CA PHE A 110 -2.47 16.51 11.44
C PHE A 110 -3.62 16.12 12.38
N GLY A 111 -3.35 15.75 13.64
CA GLY A 111 -4.37 15.25 14.55
C GLY A 111 -5.07 13.98 14.05
N ARG A 112 -4.39 13.17 13.23
CA ARG A 112 -4.90 11.97 12.58
C ARG A 112 -3.91 10.82 12.75
N THR A 113 -4.41 9.58 12.79
CA THR A 113 -3.59 8.37 12.77
C THR A 113 -3.91 7.53 11.52
N ALA A 114 -3.22 6.40 11.36
CA ALA A 114 -3.52 5.44 10.31
C ALA A 114 -4.87 4.75 10.57
N ASP A 115 -5.63 4.49 9.50
CA ASP A 115 -6.84 3.67 9.57
C ASP A 115 -6.48 2.18 9.57
N PHE A 116 -5.36 1.82 8.97
CA PHE A 116 -4.70 0.52 9.07
C PHE A 116 -3.21 0.66 8.68
N VAL A 117 -2.42 -0.40 8.89
CA VAL A 117 -0.99 -0.44 8.53
C VAL A 117 -0.72 -1.68 7.69
N VAL A 118 0.13 -1.57 6.67
CA VAL A 118 0.66 -2.71 5.93
C VAL A 118 2.13 -2.88 6.27
N ILE A 119 2.51 -4.08 6.71
CA ILE A 119 3.92 -4.47 6.88
C ILE A 119 4.38 -5.13 5.58
N GLU A 120 5.51 -4.70 5.07
CA GLU A 120 6.13 -5.32 3.90
C GLU A 120 7.48 -5.94 4.27
N GLY A 121 7.55 -7.26 4.17
CA GLY A 121 8.77 -8.04 4.46
C GLY A 121 9.74 -8.07 3.28
N CYS A 122 10.96 -8.57 3.51
CA CYS A 122 12.03 -8.64 2.52
C CYS A 122 11.75 -9.57 1.31
N LYS A 123 10.72 -10.41 1.39
CA LYS A 123 10.26 -11.25 0.27
C LYS A 123 9.21 -10.57 -0.62
N ALA A 124 8.91 -9.30 -0.39
CA ALA A 124 8.06 -8.52 -1.27
C ALA A 124 8.79 -8.18 -2.57
N GLY A 125 8.03 -7.85 -3.61
CA GLY A 125 8.56 -7.32 -4.86
C GLY A 125 8.53 -5.79 -4.88
N GLY A 126 9.36 -5.17 -5.72
CA GLY A 126 9.39 -3.73 -5.90
C GLY A 126 10.36 -3.00 -4.96
N HIS A 127 9.95 -1.82 -4.49
CA HIS A 127 10.77 -1.00 -3.60
C HIS A 127 10.70 -1.55 -2.17
N LEU A 128 11.83 -2.00 -1.66
CA LEU A 128 11.94 -2.58 -0.32
C LEU A 128 12.50 -1.58 0.69
N GLY A 129 12.04 -1.66 1.93
CA GLY A 129 12.53 -0.87 3.05
C GLY A 129 13.77 -1.48 3.74
N PHE A 130 14.56 -2.30 3.03
CA PHE A 130 15.76 -2.97 3.48
C PHE A 130 16.95 -2.53 2.62
N SER A 131 18.15 -2.50 3.19
CA SER A 131 19.36 -2.21 2.42
C SER A 131 19.75 -3.39 1.53
N GLU A 132 20.51 -3.10 0.47
CA GLU A 132 21.02 -4.13 -0.43
C GLU A 132 21.93 -5.12 0.34
N GLU A 133 22.72 -4.63 1.29
CA GLU A 133 23.59 -5.45 2.12
C GLU A 133 22.80 -6.42 3.00
N GLU A 134 21.70 -5.96 3.63
CA GLU A 134 20.82 -6.83 4.42
C GLU A 134 20.17 -7.92 3.56
N LEU A 135 19.71 -7.55 2.35
CA LEU A 135 19.09 -8.49 1.41
C LEU A 135 20.07 -9.54 0.92
N LEU A 136 21.28 -9.13 0.52
CA LEU A 136 22.32 -10.04 0.03
C LEU A 136 22.86 -10.96 1.12
N ALA A 137 22.98 -10.45 2.35
CA ALA A 137 23.42 -11.23 3.51
C ALA A 137 22.33 -12.15 4.06
N GLY A 138 21.07 -12.02 3.61
CA GLY A 138 19.93 -12.72 4.21
C GLY A 138 19.70 -12.34 5.68
N ALA A 139 20.10 -11.13 6.07
CA ALA A 139 20.05 -10.63 7.43
C ALA A 139 18.80 -9.76 7.73
N CYS A 140 17.86 -9.72 6.81
CA CYS A 140 16.62 -8.96 7.01
C CYS A 140 15.78 -9.55 8.14
N GLN A 141 15.14 -8.68 8.91
CA GLN A 141 14.08 -9.10 9.81
C GLN A 141 12.97 -9.83 9.05
N THR A 142 12.44 -10.89 9.66
CA THR A 142 11.31 -11.63 9.11
C THR A 142 9.99 -10.90 9.42
N LEU A 143 8.90 -11.28 8.73
CA LEU A 143 7.56 -10.79 9.10
C LEU A 143 7.16 -11.19 10.52
N ASP A 144 7.64 -12.35 11.01
CA ASP A 144 7.43 -12.82 12.39
C ASP A 144 8.09 -11.91 13.43
N ASP A 145 9.22 -11.27 13.07
CA ASP A 145 9.91 -10.32 13.94
C ASP A 145 9.25 -8.92 13.87
N ILE A 146 8.91 -8.45 12.66
CA ILE A 146 8.40 -7.10 12.42
C ILE A 146 6.96 -6.93 12.94
N LEU A 147 6.11 -7.95 12.79
CA LEU A 147 4.69 -7.86 13.15
C LEU A 147 4.48 -7.49 14.62
N PRO A 148 5.09 -8.17 15.61
CA PRO A 148 4.92 -7.80 17.03
C PRO A 148 5.46 -6.40 17.35
N GLU A 149 6.54 -5.93 16.68
CA GLU A 149 7.05 -4.58 16.83
C GLU A 149 6.01 -3.55 16.39
N VAL A 150 5.43 -3.72 15.19
CA VAL A 150 4.43 -2.79 14.64
C VAL A 150 3.15 -2.82 15.46
N LEU A 151 2.69 -4.00 15.90
CA LEU A 151 1.55 -4.11 16.81
C LEU A 151 1.76 -3.35 18.13
N ALA A 152 2.98 -3.36 18.67
CA ALA A 152 3.32 -2.59 19.86
C ALA A 152 3.28 -1.08 19.60
N GLU A 153 3.72 -0.62 18.42
CA GLU A 153 3.75 0.80 18.07
C GLU A 153 2.36 1.37 17.69
N VAL A 154 1.40 0.57 17.23
CA VAL A 154 0.05 1.06 16.91
C VAL A 154 -0.84 1.21 18.17
N ARG A 155 -0.68 0.36 19.17
CA ARG A 155 -1.52 0.35 20.41
C ARG A 155 -1.70 1.72 21.10
N PRO A 156 -0.64 2.53 21.28
CA PRO A 156 -0.80 3.86 21.89
C PRO A 156 -1.72 4.78 21.08
N TYR A 157 -1.70 4.66 19.76
CA TYR A 157 -2.54 5.47 18.87
C TYR A 157 -3.98 4.96 18.79
N GLU A 158 -4.20 3.65 18.88
CA GLU A 158 -5.54 3.08 19.06
C GLU A 158 -6.21 3.64 20.30
N ALA A 159 -5.48 3.69 21.43
CA ALA A 159 -5.96 4.26 22.67
C ALA A 159 -6.19 5.78 22.56
N GLN A 160 -5.28 6.50 21.90
CA GLN A 160 -5.35 7.95 21.73
C GLN A 160 -6.52 8.40 20.85
N PHE A 161 -6.77 7.68 19.75
CA PHE A 161 -7.77 8.04 18.74
C PHE A 161 -9.09 7.30 18.87
N GLY A 162 -9.16 6.29 19.75
CA GLY A 162 -10.39 5.59 20.11
C GLY A 162 -10.92 4.62 19.06
N HIS A 163 -10.06 4.15 18.13
CA HIS A 163 -10.41 3.15 17.14
C HIS A 163 -9.26 2.16 16.90
N PRO A 164 -9.54 0.91 16.49
CA PRO A 164 -8.50 -0.05 16.15
C PRO A 164 -7.72 0.39 14.90
N ILE A 165 -6.44 0.00 14.84
CA ILE A 165 -5.56 0.18 13.67
C ILE A 165 -5.14 -1.22 13.20
N PRO A 166 -5.94 -1.88 12.34
CA PRO A 166 -5.62 -3.21 11.84
C PRO A 166 -4.26 -3.25 11.13
N VAL A 167 -3.47 -4.29 11.40
CA VAL A 167 -2.16 -4.50 10.77
C VAL A 167 -2.25 -5.67 9.81
N PHE A 168 -1.89 -5.44 8.56
CA PHE A 168 -1.81 -6.44 7.49
C PHE A 168 -0.35 -6.75 7.18
N VAL A 169 -0.07 -7.98 6.78
CA VAL A 169 1.29 -8.39 6.37
C VAL A 169 1.35 -8.70 4.87
N ALA A 170 2.46 -8.33 4.23
CA ALA A 170 2.75 -8.52 2.82
C ALA A 170 4.19 -9.00 2.61
N GLY A 171 4.45 -9.65 1.47
CA GLY A 171 5.79 -10.10 1.11
C GLY A 171 6.10 -11.52 1.57
N GLY A 172 5.96 -12.48 0.65
CA GLY A 172 6.19 -13.89 0.91
C GLY A 172 4.99 -14.65 1.47
N VAL A 173 3.82 -14.01 1.59
CA VAL A 173 2.55 -14.67 1.91
C VAL A 173 1.93 -15.18 0.62
N TYR A 174 1.68 -16.48 0.51
CA TYR A 174 1.22 -17.10 -0.72
C TYR A 174 0.06 -18.08 -0.54
N THR A 175 -0.03 -18.74 0.60
CA THR A 175 -1.00 -19.79 0.91
C THR A 175 -1.94 -19.41 2.04
N GLY A 176 -3.05 -20.15 2.17
CA GLY A 176 -3.94 -20.03 3.33
C GLY A 176 -3.27 -20.41 4.66
N ALA A 177 -2.24 -21.27 4.63
CA ALA A 177 -1.46 -21.60 5.80
C ALA A 177 -0.61 -20.41 6.28
N ASP A 178 0.01 -19.66 5.36
CA ASP A 178 0.73 -18.43 5.68
C ASP A 178 -0.22 -17.39 6.30
N MET A 179 -1.39 -17.21 5.71
CA MET A 179 -2.42 -16.32 6.24
C MET A 179 -2.83 -16.72 7.66
N ALA A 180 -3.09 -18.02 7.88
CA ALA A 180 -3.47 -18.53 9.20
C ALA A 180 -2.35 -18.33 10.23
N HIS A 181 -1.09 -18.49 9.83
CA HIS A 181 0.07 -18.24 10.67
C HIS A 181 0.10 -16.78 11.18
N PHE A 182 0.09 -15.82 10.27
CA PHE A 182 0.14 -14.41 10.65
C PHE A 182 -1.11 -13.92 11.39
N THR A 183 -2.28 -14.46 11.07
CA THR A 183 -3.50 -14.15 11.83
C THR A 183 -3.39 -14.64 13.29
N LYS A 184 -2.78 -15.80 13.55
CA LYS A 184 -2.52 -16.28 14.91
C LYS A 184 -1.52 -15.40 15.66
N LEU A 185 -0.59 -14.75 14.96
CA LEU A 185 0.36 -13.80 15.53
C LEU A 185 -0.24 -12.40 15.76
N GLY A 186 -1.48 -12.16 15.35
CA GLY A 186 -2.20 -10.92 15.59
C GLY A 186 -2.37 -10.00 14.37
N ALA A 187 -1.97 -10.43 13.17
CA ALA A 187 -2.30 -9.70 11.95
C ALA A 187 -3.82 -9.75 11.70
N ALA A 188 -4.38 -8.63 11.25
CA ALA A 188 -5.77 -8.54 10.84
C ALA A 188 -6.05 -9.25 9.50
N GLY A 189 -5.02 -9.45 8.70
CA GLY A 189 -5.08 -10.11 7.41
C GLY A 189 -3.77 -10.03 6.65
N VAL A 190 -3.81 -10.32 5.36
CA VAL A 190 -2.64 -10.35 4.48
C VAL A 190 -2.88 -9.57 3.19
N GLN A 191 -1.80 -9.01 2.62
CA GLN A 191 -1.81 -8.42 1.29
C GLN A 191 -1.09 -9.37 0.32
N LEU A 192 -1.75 -9.71 -0.77
CA LEU A 192 -1.25 -10.62 -1.81
C LEU A 192 -1.22 -9.90 -3.15
N ALA A 193 -0.13 -10.05 -3.91
CA ALA A 193 -0.01 -9.54 -5.27
C ALA A 193 0.41 -10.63 -6.25
N THR A 194 1.57 -11.27 -6.03
CA THR A 194 2.19 -12.20 -6.96
C THR A 194 1.27 -13.35 -7.38
N ARG A 195 0.42 -13.83 -6.47
CA ARG A 195 -0.54 -14.91 -6.75
C ARG A 195 -1.61 -14.51 -7.78
N PHE A 196 -1.94 -13.23 -7.89
CA PHE A 196 -2.97 -12.71 -8.79
C PHE A 196 -2.43 -12.22 -10.11
N ILE A 197 -1.13 -11.87 -10.19
CA ILE A 197 -0.52 -11.35 -11.43
C ILE A 197 -0.59 -12.35 -12.59
N PRO A 198 -0.35 -13.68 -12.41
CA PRO A 198 -0.43 -14.64 -13.52
C PRO A 198 -1.83 -15.00 -13.97
N THR A 199 -2.87 -14.46 -13.35
CA THR A 199 -4.26 -14.77 -13.69
C THR A 199 -4.68 -14.14 -15.02
N VAL A 200 -5.76 -14.63 -15.61
CA VAL A 200 -6.30 -14.10 -16.87
C VAL A 200 -6.93 -12.72 -16.70
N GLU A 201 -7.40 -12.40 -15.49
CA GLU A 201 -8.00 -11.12 -15.15
C GLU A 201 -6.98 -9.99 -15.02
N CYS A 202 -5.72 -10.32 -14.70
CA CYS A 202 -4.67 -9.33 -14.63
C CYS A 202 -4.24 -8.90 -16.04
N ASP A 203 -4.15 -7.60 -16.27
CA ASP A 203 -3.78 -7.02 -17.58
C ASP A 203 -2.27 -6.89 -17.81
N ALA A 204 -1.44 -7.48 -16.94
CA ALA A 204 0.01 -7.54 -17.12
C ALA A 204 0.38 -8.26 -18.43
N ALA A 205 1.46 -7.82 -19.08
CA ALA A 205 1.96 -8.42 -20.32
C ALA A 205 2.29 -9.91 -20.12
N HIS A 206 2.00 -10.74 -21.14
CA HIS A 206 2.24 -12.19 -21.09
C HIS A 206 3.68 -12.54 -20.69
N GLY A 207 4.68 -11.88 -21.28
CA GLY A 207 6.08 -12.12 -20.93
C GLY A 207 6.41 -11.88 -19.46
N TYR A 208 5.75 -10.94 -18.81
CA TYR A 208 5.90 -10.72 -17.37
C TYR A 208 5.25 -11.85 -16.54
N LYS A 209 4.07 -12.31 -16.95
CA LYS A 209 3.40 -13.45 -16.30
C LYS A 209 4.23 -14.74 -16.44
N ASP A 210 4.83 -14.97 -17.62
CA ASP A 210 5.66 -16.15 -17.91
C ASP A 210 6.89 -16.22 -17.01
N VAL A 211 7.47 -15.08 -16.61
CA VAL A 211 8.59 -15.03 -15.66
C VAL A 211 8.19 -15.50 -14.28
N LEU A 212 6.95 -15.22 -13.85
CA LEU A 212 6.43 -15.61 -12.53
C LEU A 212 5.98 -17.08 -12.48
N LEU A 213 5.81 -17.73 -13.63
CA LEU A 213 5.38 -19.14 -13.73
C LEU A 213 6.55 -20.12 -13.90
N LYS A 214 7.77 -19.62 -14.06
CA LYS A 214 9.01 -20.41 -14.16
C LYS A 214 9.64 -20.64 -12.79
#